data_0c51aef2f9751a5171b2af9a5361988b
#
_entry.id   0c51aef2f9751a5171b2af9a5361988b
#
_cell.length_a   1.000
_cell.length_b   1.000
_cell.length_c   1.000
_cell.angle_alpha   90.00
_cell.angle_beta   90.00
_cell.angle_gamma   90.00
#
_symmetry.space_group_name_H-M   'P 1'
#
loop_
_entity.id
_entity.type
_entity.pdbx_description
1 polymer ?
#
loop_
_entity_poly.entity_id
_entity_poly.type
_entity_poly.pdbx_seq_one_letter_code
_entity_poly.pdbx_strand_id
1 'polypeptide(L)'
;MLLFSLFLYACSDEDNIVSPSFNTGGQNLSVDTLQVSDIDITELTTFTGNLSFFSAGKYDDAAFGELHSTAYITPGVARILNDDIIEDDAEMYLILDVREFFGNTDSTEAVASYELRYVTERWRTTSFNTETQPAVGPEVVATFDITAATDSVAIALPPEWISEFRSIFLADEEEREDLVRENEFGFAIVPAAESDAIAGFRSTFTQTDSLDVTEFSGSRFYVKNPEPEDDGGDNGDGDDDDGDNGDGDGDEDEPRTEFFVPLRGTGFNLSIGEGGSIPEGALPLMNTFQQVLRLDTGLDDEDFTEQIVSRAELIFYDFDETEQTLPPGHRRPASEQLLFYTLDETEREFEVIKTPIFEPTFREEDESYRVNITNFVEQVQLGNETTTEFFITPARNNGLIIPRLLAGPEAGARSPKLIITRINPEAN
;
A
#
# COMPACT_ATOMS: atom_id res chain seq x y z
N MET A 1 6.94 -50.13 -39.95
CA MET A 1 7.74 -48.96 -40.29
C MET A 1 7.42 -47.90 -39.24
N LEU A 2 8.18 -47.89 -38.15
CA LEU A 2 7.96 -47.09 -36.95
C LEU A 2 8.90 -45.90 -37.02
N LEU A 3 8.33 -44.69 -37.17
CA LEU A 3 9.09 -43.45 -37.14
C LEU A 3 9.23 -43.00 -35.70
N PHE A 4 10.45 -43.07 -35.17
CA PHE A 4 10.84 -42.57 -33.87
C PHE A 4 11.20 -41.07 -34.01
N SER A 5 10.33 -40.18 -33.56
CA SER A 5 10.65 -38.77 -33.44
C SER A 5 11.38 -38.53 -32.10
N LEU A 6 12.68 -38.31 -32.18
CA LEU A 6 13.46 -37.82 -31.06
C LEU A 6 13.08 -36.34 -30.83
N PHE A 7 12.37 -36.05 -29.75
CA PHE A 7 12.31 -34.72 -29.19
C PHE A 7 13.63 -34.45 -28.44
N LEU A 8 14.47 -33.63 -29.05
CA LEU A 8 15.57 -33.01 -28.34
C LEU A 8 14.97 -31.98 -27.40
N TYR A 9 14.87 -32.31 -26.12
CA TYR A 9 14.74 -31.35 -25.05
C TYR A 9 16.09 -30.58 -25.01
N ALA A 10 16.12 -29.40 -25.57
CA ALA A 10 17.14 -28.43 -25.24
C ALA A 10 16.78 -27.85 -23.89
N CYS A 11 17.37 -28.35 -22.81
CA CYS A 11 17.50 -27.60 -21.57
C CYS A 11 18.33 -26.37 -21.91
N SER A 12 17.73 -25.22 -21.96
CA SER A 12 18.46 -23.96 -21.87
C SER A 12 18.82 -23.76 -20.41
N ASP A 13 20.03 -24.17 -20.02
CA ASP A 13 20.66 -23.67 -18.79
C ASP A 13 20.89 -22.16 -19.00
N GLU A 14 19.96 -21.35 -18.52
CA GLU A 14 20.11 -19.89 -18.50
C GLU A 14 21.19 -19.41 -17.51
N ASP A 15 21.77 -20.30 -16.72
CA ASP A 15 22.78 -19.97 -15.71
C ASP A 15 24.22 -19.85 -16.26
N ASN A 16 24.44 -20.09 -17.55
CA ASN A 16 25.75 -19.86 -18.18
C ASN A 16 25.75 -18.57 -19.02
N ILE A 17 25.60 -17.42 -18.36
CA ILE A 17 25.70 -16.11 -19.00
C ILE A 17 27.15 -15.76 -19.40
N VAL A 18 28.10 -16.54 -18.99
CA VAL A 18 29.49 -16.38 -19.42
C VAL A 18 29.95 -17.63 -20.15
N SER A 19 29.53 -17.79 -21.41
CA SER A 19 30.27 -18.67 -22.33
C SER A 19 31.48 -17.89 -22.85
N PRO A 20 32.71 -18.30 -22.53
CA PRO A 20 33.93 -17.62 -23.01
C PRO A 20 34.17 -17.75 -24.51
N SER A 21 33.22 -18.20 -25.31
CA SER A 21 33.43 -18.59 -26.69
C SER A 21 32.68 -17.76 -27.74
N PHE A 22 32.17 -16.56 -27.43
CA PHE A 22 31.75 -15.63 -28.47
C PHE A 22 32.95 -14.84 -28.98
N ASN A 23 33.83 -15.52 -29.73
CA ASN A 23 34.87 -14.87 -30.52
C ASN A 23 34.24 -14.43 -31.84
N THR A 24 33.46 -13.35 -31.83
CA THR A 24 33.01 -12.68 -33.06
C THR A 24 34.05 -11.65 -33.45
N GLY A 25 35.09 -12.12 -34.15
CA GLY A 25 35.96 -11.25 -34.92
C GLY A 25 36.57 -10.06 -34.17
N GLY A 26 37.53 -10.31 -33.27
CA GLY A 26 38.36 -9.23 -32.73
C GLY A 26 37.81 -8.34 -31.62
N GLN A 27 36.68 -8.70 -31.03
CA GLN A 27 36.17 -7.99 -29.85
C GLN A 27 36.50 -8.78 -28.59
N ASN A 28 37.22 -8.15 -27.66
CA ASN A 28 37.47 -8.70 -26.33
C ASN A 28 36.36 -8.26 -25.38
N LEU A 29 35.57 -9.21 -24.88
CA LEU A 29 34.62 -8.96 -23.81
C LEU A 29 35.33 -9.05 -22.45
N SER A 30 35.15 -8.06 -21.61
CA SER A 30 35.48 -8.12 -20.19
C SER A 30 34.24 -8.03 -19.36
N VAL A 31 34.19 -8.76 -18.25
CA VAL A 31 33.14 -8.70 -17.27
C VAL A 31 33.75 -8.26 -15.96
N ASP A 32 33.33 -7.12 -15.48
CA ASP A 32 33.75 -6.56 -14.19
C ASP A 32 32.63 -6.68 -13.21
N THR A 33 32.95 -7.09 -11.99
CA THR A 33 31.99 -7.11 -10.88
C THR A 33 32.45 -6.10 -9.85
N LEU A 34 31.69 -5.05 -9.72
CA LEU A 34 31.90 -4.00 -8.73
C LEU A 34 31.03 -4.29 -7.50
N GLN A 35 31.64 -4.24 -6.32
CA GLN A 35 30.88 -4.30 -5.07
C GLN A 35 30.27 -2.93 -4.83
N VAL A 36 28.98 -2.91 -4.60
CA VAL A 36 28.27 -1.70 -4.22
C VAL A 36 28.43 -1.52 -2.73
N SER A 37 29.22 -0.56 -2.30
CA SER A 37 29.58 -0.31 -0.89
C SER A 37 29.06 1.02 -0.35
N ASP A 38 28.73 1.96 -1.23
CA ASP A 38 28.22 3.27 -0.83
C ASP A 38 26.69 3.23 -0.77
N ILE A 39 26.21 2.70 0.34
CA ILE A 39 24.79 2.56 0.63
C ILE A 39 24.51 3.19 1.98
N ASP A 40 23.71 4.23 1.97
CA ASP A 40 23.22 4.90 3.17
C ASP A 40 21.73 4.63 3.39
N ILE A 41 21.31 4.63 4.64
CA ILE A 41 19.89 4.63 5.00
C ILE A 41 19.49 6.08 5.27
N THR A 42 18.46 6.53 4.57
CA THR A 42 17.91 7.86 4.78
C THR A 42 16.44 7.77 5.13
N GLU A 43 15.93 8.79 5.82
CA GLU A 43 14.53 8.92 6.20
C GLU A 43 13.91 10.07 5.42
N LEU A 44 12.74 9.81 4.83
CA LEU A 44 11.96 10.81 4.13
C LEU A 44 10.53 10.79 4.66
N THR A 45 9.98 11.96 4.90
CA THR A 45 8.56 12.09 5.23
C THR A 45 7.71 11.80 4.00
N THR A 46 6.67 11.00 4.12
CA THR A 46 5.82 10.63 3.00
C THR A 46 4.33 10.92 3.25
N PHE A 47 3.60 11.19 2.16
CA PHE A 47 2.15 11.33 2.22
C PHE A 47 1.49 9.97 2.43
N THR A 48 0.50 9.98 3.33
CA THR A 48 -0.28 8.81 3.70
C THR A 48 -1.78 9.06 3.59
N GLY A 49 -2.18 10.19 3.02
CA GLY A 49 -3.59 10.55 2.83
C GLY A 49 -4.16 10.05 1.51
N ASN A 50 -5.37 9.51 1.55
CA ASN A 50 -6.14 9.03 0.38
C ASN A 50 -5.38 8.04 -0.51
N LEU A 51 -4.59 7.17 0.08
CA LEU A 51 -3.98 6.05 -0.62
C LEU A 51 -4.99 4.91 -0.83
N SER A 52 -4.64 3.90 -1.62
CA SER A 52 -5.51 2.75 -1.88
C SER A 52 -5.81 1.92 -0.63
N PHE A 53 -4.94 2.02 0.35
CA PHE A 53 -5.06 1.40 1.67
C PHE A 53 -4.73 2.43 2.76
N PHE A 54 -5.04 2.08 4.00
CA PHE A 54 -4.56 2.75 5.20
C PHE A 54 -4.30 1.68 6.27
N SER A 55 -3.33 1.93 7.13
CA SER A 55 -2.88 0.93 8.10
C SER A 55 -3.06 1.42 9.53
N ALA A 56 -3.44 0.51 10.43
CA ALA A 56 -3.43 0.75 11.87
C ALA A 56 -2.92 -0.49 12.61
N GLY A 57 -2.25 -0.28 13.72
CA GLY A 57 -1.79 -1.36 14.57
C GLY A 57 -0.53 -1.00 15.34
N LYS A 58 -0.13 -1.93 16.17
CA LYS A 58 1.12 -1.89 16.92
C LYS A 58 1.78 -3.25 16.78
N TYR A 59 3.08 -3.26 16.50
CA TYR A 59 3.85 -4.47 16.37
C TYR A 59 5.31 -4.24 16.78
N ASP A 60 5.82 -5.09 17.67
CA ASP A 60 7.23 -5.11 18.07
C ASP A 60 8.05 -5.98 17.10
N ASP A 61 8.60 -5.35 16.07
CA ASP A 61 9.48 -6.02 15.11
C ASP A 61 10.92 -6.10 15.67
N ALA A 62 11.49 -7.29 15.67
CA ALA A 62 12.83 -7.50 16.23
C ALA A 62 13.93 -6.71 15.52
N ALA A 63 13.78 -6.44 14.22
CA ALA A 63 14.74 -5.67 13.44
C ALA A 63 14.40 -4.18 13.41
N PHE A 64 13.13 -3.82 13.16
CA PHE A 64 12.71 -2.43 12.99
C PHE A 64 12.35 -1.73 14.30
N GLY A 65 12.07 -2.47 15.37
CA GLY A 65 11.56 -1.93 16.62
C GLY A 65 10.04 -1.84 16.68
N GLU A 66 9.50 -1.07 17.63
CA GLU A 66 8.07 -0.89 17.77
C GLU A 66 7.51 -0.08 16.59
N LEU A 67 6.75 -0.72 15.72
CA LEU A 67 5.96 -0.07 14.67
C LEU A 67 4.60 0.28 15.26
N HIS A 68 4.23 1.55 15.23
CA HIS A 68 2.95 2.04 15.73
C HIS A 68 2.26 2.92 14.68
N SER A 69 1.05 2.55 14.29
CA SER A 69 0.24 3.26 13.31
C SER A 69 -1.17 3.49 13.81
N THR A 70 -1.64 4.73 13.68
CA THR A 70 -3.05 5.12 13.89
C THR A 70 -3.63 5.56 12.56
N ALA A 71 -4.77 5.00 12.19
CA ALA A 71 -5.48 5.41 10.99
C ALA A 71 -6.58 6.42 11.30
N TYR A 72 -6.86 7.29 10.34
CA TYR A 72 -7.86 8.35 10.40
C TYR A 72 -8.79 8.24 9.21
N ILE A 73 -10.09 8.34 9.44
CA ILE A 73 -11.12 8.19 8.41
C ILE A 73 -12.20 9.25 8.58
N THR A 74 -12.74 9.73 7.47
CA THR A 74 -13.91 10.61 7.45
C THR A 74 -14.99 10.03 6.55
N PRO A 75 -16.28 10.12 6.91
CA PRO A 75 -17.37 9.69 6.06
C PRO A 75 -17.55 10.63 4.86
N GLY A 76 -18.02 10.09 3.75
CA GLY A 76 -18.57 10.86 2.66
C GLY A 76 -19.89 11.51 3.08
N VAL A 77 -20.21 12.63 2.48
CA VAL A 77 -21.45 13.36 2.76
C VAL A 77 -22.29 13.63 1.50
N ALA A 78 -21.78 13.23 0.34
CA ALA A 78 -22.53 13.31 -0.91
C ALA A 78 -23.45 12.10 -1.03
N ARG A 79 -24.72 12.35 -1.36
CA ARG A 79 -25.66 11.30 -1.74
C ARG A 79 -25.23 10.71 -3.07
N ILE A 80 -25.23 9.39 -3.18
CA ILE A 80 -24.99 8.69 -4.45
C ILE A 80 -26.24 8.70 -5.28
N LEU A 81 -27.40 8.46 -4.65
CA LEU A 81 -28.71 8.52 -5.28
C LEU A 81 -29.62 9.50 -4.52
N ASN A 82 -30.69 9.97 -5.14
CA ASN A 82 -31.60 10.95 -4.50
C ASN A 82 -32.39 10.33 -3.36
N ASP A 83 -32.65 9.02 -3.41
CA ASP A 83 -33.35 8.21 -2.42
C ASP A 83 -32.43 7.73 -1.28
N ASP A 84 -31.13 8.10 -1.28
CA ASP A 84 -30.22 7.87 -0.18
C ASP A 84 -30.56 8.86 0.97
N ILE A 85 -31.43 8.46 1.86
CA ILE A 85 -31.88 9.23 3.01
C ILE A 85 -31.58 8.44 4.28
N ILE A 86 -30.98 9.09 5.27
CA ILE A 86 -30.80 8.50 6.62
C ILE A 86 -32.03 8.87 7.44
N GLU A 87 -32.78 7.87 7.86
CA GLU A 87 -33.96 8.06 8.71
C GLU A 87 -33.61 8.26 10.18
N ASP A 88 -34.58 8.69 10.99
CA ASP A 88 -34.35 9.02 12.41
C ASP A 88 -33.88 7.82 13.24
N ASP A 89 -34.39 6.61 12.94
CA ASP A 89 -34.08 5.37 13.65
C ASP A 89 -33.11 4.46 12.85
N ALA A 90 -32.37 5.03 11.89
CA ALA A 90 -31.42 4.28 11.10
C ALA A 90 -30.27 3.74 11.95
N GLU A 91 -29.83 2.54 11.64
CA GLU A 91 -28.59 1.97 12.16
C GLU A 91 -27.44 2.27 11.17
N MET A 92 -26.28 2.60 11.69
CA MET A 92 -25.09 2.76 10.86
C MET A 92 -23.93 1.93 11.39
N TYR A 93 -23.18 1.40 10.45
CA TYR A 93 -21.99 0.59 10.72
C TYR A 93 -20.81 1.12 9.91
N LEU A 94 -19.65 1.20 10.54
CA LEU A 94 -18.39 1.31 9.83
C LEU A 94 -17.94 -0.09 9.44
N ILE A 95 -17.82 -0.37 8.14
CA ILE A 95 -17.30 -1.62 7.62
C ILE A 95 -15.84 -1.37 7.20
N LEU A 96 -14.90 -2.09 7.79
CA LEU A 96 -13.49 -2.09 7.43
C LEU A 96 -13.19 -3.35 6.61
N ASP A 97 -12.66 -3.18 5.41
CA ASP A 97 -12.25 -4.25 4.49
C ASP A 97 -10.77 -4.55 4.75
N VAL A 98 -10.47 -5.65 5.43
CA VAL A 98 -9.12 -6.06 5.83
C VAL A 98 -8.44 -6.77 4.65
N ARG A 99 -7.23 -6.33 4.28
CA ARG A 99 -6.49 -6.87 3.14
C ARG A 99 -5.12 -7.38 3.48
N GLU A 100 -4.52 -6.86 4.51
CA GLU A 100 -3.22 -7.31 5.00
C GLU A 100 -3.26 -7.38 6.53
N PHE A 101 -2.58 -8.37 7.05
CA PHE A 101 -2.39 -8.53 8.48
C PHE A 101 -1.00 -9.10 8.70
N PHE A 102 -0.15 -8.39 9.40
CA PHE A 102 1.21 -8.81 9.66
C PHE A 102 1.67 -8.50 11.09
N GLY A 103 2.79 -9.08 11.47
CA GLY A 103 3.27 -9.14 12.84
C GLY A 103 3.07 -10.55 13.36
N ASN A 104 2.57 -10.70 14.56
CA ASN A 104 2.18 -12.00 15.09
C ASN A 104 0.95 -12.52 14.34
N THR A 105 1.10 -13.59 13.60
CA THR A 105 0.03 -14.22 12.79
C THR A 105 -0.33 -15.62 13.25
N ASP A 106 0.16 -16.05 14.41
CA ASP A 106 -0.26 -17.34 14.98
C ASP A 106 -1.76 -17.30 15.25
N SER A 107 -2.51 -17.96 14.38
CA SER A 107 -3.96 -17.86 14.25
C SER A 107 -4.76 -18.25 15.49
N THR A 108 -4.12 -18.83 16.48
CA THR A 108 -4.77 -19.25 17.72
C THR A 108 -4.69 -18.22 18.83
N GLU A 109 -3.78 -17.25 18.75
CA GLU A 109 -3.52 -16.28 19.81
C GLU A 109 -3.34 -14.83 19.34
N ALA A 110 -3.06 -14.61 18.04
CA ALA A 110 -2.78 -13.26 17.52
C ALA A 110 -4.06 -12.49 17.25
N VAL A 111 -4.34 -11.53 18.09
CA VAL A 111 -5.45 -10.59 17.96
C VAL A 111 -4.88 -9.18 17.96
N ALA A 112 -5.15 -8.44 16.90
CA ALA A 112 -4.94 -6.99 16.90
C ALA A 112 -6.21 -6.32 17.42
N SER A 113 -6.15 -5.75 18.59
CA SER A 113 -7.26 -5.05 19.24
C SER A 113 -7.19 -3.55 18.96
N TYR A 114 -8.34 -2.95 18.70
CA TYR A 114 -8.46 -1.54 18.31
C TYR A 114 -9.56 -0.82 19.08
N GLU A 115 -9.35 0.47 19.22
CA GLU A 115 -10.36 1.41 19.70
C GLU A 115 -10.73 2.38 18.58
N LEU A 116 -12.02 2.50 18.29
CA LEU A 116 -12.54 3.58 17.46
C LEU A 116 -12.77 4.80 18.36
N ARG A 117 -12.20 5.95 18.01
CA ARG A 117 -12.28 7.19 18.78
C ARG A 117 -12.62 8.37 17.88
N TYR A 118 -13.27 9.40 18.44
CA TYR A 118 -13.50 10.64 17.70
C TYR A 118 -12.20 11.41 17.48
N VAL A 119 -12.03 11.96 16.27
CA VAL A 119 -11.01 12.97 16.00
C VAL A 119 -11.59 14.33 16.44
N THR A 120 -10.81 15.10 17.18
CA THR A 120 -11.24 16.39 17.74
C THR A 120 -10.57 17.59 17.09
N GLU A 121 -9.73 17.35 16.11
CA GLU A 121 -8.99 18.36 15.37
C GLU A 121 -9.18 18.18 13.87
N ARG A 122 -9.31 19.31 13.18
CA ARG A 122 -9.43 19.30 11.72
C ARG A 122 -8.16 18.86 11.05
N TRP A 123 -8.27 17.93 10.13
CA TRP A 123 -7.17 17.46 9.30
C TRP A 123 -7.53 17.42 7.81
N ARG A 124 -6.54 17.23 6.96
CA ARG A 124 -6.72 17.17 5.51
C ARG A 124 -5.89 16.03 4.93
N THR A 125 -6.51 15.26 4.08
CA THR A 125 -5.86 14.15 3.37
C THR A 125 -4.71 14.60 2.46
N THR A 126 -4.84 15.79 1.84
CA THR A 126 -3.84 16.33 0.91
C THR A 126 -2.52 16.78 1.57
N SER A 127 -2.52 16.92 2.89
CA SER A 127 -1.32 17.26 3.67
C SER A 127 -1.00 16.21 4.73
N PHE A 128 -1.68 15.08 4.70
CA PHE A 128 -1.48 14.02 5.68
C PHE A 128 -0.22 13.23 5.34
N ASN A 129 0.63 13.03 6.32
CA ASN A 129 1.88 12.29 6.19
C ASN A 129 2.14 11.40 7.42
N THR A 130 3.21 10.64 7.40
CA THR A 130 3.57 9.71 8.49
C THR A 130 3.71 10.35 9.86
N GLU A 131 4.01 11.66 9.92
CA GLU A 131 4.18 12.42 11.16
C GLU A 131 2.90 13.13 11.63
N THR A 132 1.88 13.17 10.76
CA THR A 132 0.63 13.89 11.07
C THR A 132 -0.17 13.14 12.13
N GLN A 133 -0.48 13.80 13.24
CA GLN A 133 -1.19 13.24 14.37
C GLN A 133 -2.31 14.17 14.84
N PRO A 134 -3.47 14.17 14.17
CA PRO A 134 -4.63 14.93 14.63
C PRO A 134 -5.04 14.52 16.04
N ALA A 135 -5.49 15.48 16.84
CA ALA A 135 -5.92 15.21 18.20
C ALA A 135 -7.11 14.24 18.24
N VAL A 136 -7.01 13.24 19.09
CA VAL A 136 -8.02 12.20 19.28
C VAL A 136 -8.67 12.37 20.65
N GLY A 137 -10.00 12.30 20.70
CA GLY A 137 -10.77 12.38 21.93
C GLY A 137 -10.50 11.21 22.88
N PRO A 138 -10.72 11.39 24.18
CA PRO A 138 -10.50 10.33 25.17
C PRO A 138 -11.61 9.26 25.15
N GLU A 139 -12.75 9.54 24.57
CA GLU A 139 -13.89 8.66 24.51
C GLU A 139 -13.69 7.53 23.49
N VAL A 140 -13.95 6.30 23.93
CA VAL A 140 -13.94 5.11 23.07
C VAL A 140 -15.35 4.92 22.53
N VAL A 141 -15.51 5.07 21.21
CA VAL A 141 -16.78 4.88 20.49
C VAL A 141 -17.11 3.40 20.41
N ALA A 142 -16.14 2.57 20.07
CA ALA A 142 -16.25 1.12 19.97
C ALA A 142 -14.88 0.47 20.13
N THR A 143 -14.89 -0.82 20.50
CA THR A 143 -13.70 -1.69 20.44
C THR A 143 -13.96 -2.83 19.48
N PHE A 144 -12.93 -3.28 18.78
CA PHE A 144 -13.02 -4.42 17.87
C PHE A 144 -11.69 -5.10 17.73
N ASP A 145 -11.76 -6.38 17.35
CA ASP A 145 -10.60 -7.24 17.18
C ASP A 145 -10.48 -7.70 15.73
N ILE A 146 -9.25 -7.85 15.27
CA ILE A 146 -8.90 -8.39 13.95
C ILE A 146 -7.89 -9.52 14.14
N THR A 147 -8.09 -10.59 13.41
CA THR A 147 -7.17 -11.73 13.32
C THR A 147 -6.68 -11.90 11.89
N ALA A 148 -5.67 -12.74 11.68
CA ALA A 148 -5.18 -13.06 10.33
C ALA A 148 -6.23 -13.69 9.40
N ALA A 149 -7.35 -14.19 9.95
CA ALA A 149 -8.46 -14.78 9.19
C ALA A 149 -9.63 -13.81 8.98
N THR A 150 -9.52 -12.56 9.44
CA THR A 150 -10.59 -11.57 9.32
C THR A 150 -10.52 -10.88 7.97
N ASP A 151 -11.54 -11.03 7.13
CA ASP A 151 -11.64 -10.35 5.84
C ASP A 151 -12.31 -8.97 5.96
N SER A 152 -13.24 -8.84 6.92
CA SER A 152 -13.91 -7.57 7.20
C SER A 152 -14.46 -7.54 8.62
N VAL A 153 -14.64 -6.33 9.15
CA VAL A 153 -15.28 -6.09 10.44
C VAL A 153 -16.31 -4.99 10.31
N ALA A 154 -17.50 -5.21 10.91
CA ALA A 154 -18.57 -4.23 10.98
C ALA A 154 -18.67 -3.68 12.42
N ILE A 155 -18.56 -2.37 12.56
CA ILE A 155 -18.52 -1.67 13.83
C ILE A 155 -19.76 -0.80 13.93
N ALA A 156 -20.65 -1.09 14.88
CA ALA A 156 -21.85 -0.29 15.11
C ALA A 156 -21.49 1.10 15.64
N LEU A 157 -22.12 2.13 15.08
CA LEU A 157 -21.91 3.52 15.48
C LEU A 157 -22.98 3.98 16.48
N PRO A 158 -22.64 4.92 17.39
CA PRO A 158 -23.58 5.40 18.41
C PRO A 158 -24.75 6.19 17.80
N PRO A 159 -25.97 6.03 18.32
CA PRO A 159 -27.16 6.76 17.84
C PRO A 159 -26.97 8.28 17.85
N GLU A 160 -26.26 8.82 18.84
CA GLU A 160 -26.01 10.25 18.98
C GLU A 160 -25.18 10.76 17.78
N TRP A 161 -24.14 10.03 17.39
CA TRP A 161 -23.34 10.37 16.24
C TRP A 161 -24.14 10.23 14.93
N ILE A 162 -24.96 9.18 14.81
CA ILE A 162 -25.82 8.96 13.63
C ILE A 162 -26.75 10.15 13.43
N SER A 163 -27.38 10.64 14.52
CA SER A 163 -28.28 11.78 14.48
C SER A 163 -27.58 13.08 14.04
N GLU A 164 -26.35 13.32 14.53
CA GLU A 164 -25.53 14.47 14.11
C GLU A 164 -25.12 14.35 12.65
N PHE A 165 -24.62 13.19 12.23
CA PHE A 165 -24.21 12.92 10.86
C PHE A 165 -25.39 13.04 9.88
N ARG A 166 -26.57 12.53 10.25
CA ARG A 166 -27.80 12.66 9.47
C ARG A 166 -28.10 14.13 9.16
N SER A 167 -27.98 15.01 10.15
CA SER A 167 -28.24 16.44 9.94
C SER A 167 -27.33 17.06 8.89
N ILE A 168 -26.06 16.63 8.84
CA ILE A 168 -25.08 17.03 7.83
C ILE A 168 -25.42 16.42 6.47
N PHE A 169 -25.74 15.13 6.45
CA PHE A 169 -26.02 14.39 5.22
C PHE A 169 -27.25 14.88 4.49
N LEU A 170 -28.31 15.32 5.24
CA LEU A 170 -29.55 15.82 4.69
C LEU A 170 -29.55 17.32 4.37
N ALA A 171 -28.54 18.05 4.82
CA ALA A 171 -28.43 19.50 4.56
C ALA A 171 -28.26 19.82 3.06
N ASP A 172 -28.62 21.03 2.66
CA ASP A 172 -28.35 21.55 1.33
C ASP A 172 -26.84 21.59 1.04
N GLU A 173 -26.44 21.56 -0.21
CA GLU A 173 -25.00 21.46 -0.61
C GLU A 173 -24.15 22.55 0.03
N GLU A 174 -24.62 23.79 0.00
CA GLU A 174 -23.90 24.95 0.57
C GLU A 174 -23.77 24.85 2.10
N GLU A 175 -24.85 24.51 2.80
CA GLU A 175 -24.87 24.33 4.24
C GLU A 175 -24.05 23.12 4.66
N ARG A 176 -24.11 22.04 3.90
CA ARG A 176 -23.37 20.79 4.15
C ARG A 176 -21.87 20.99 4.16
N GLU A 177 -21.32 21.77 3.21
CA GLU A 177 -19.89 22.09 3.20
C GLU A 177 -19.43 22.80 4.47
N ASP A 178 -20.25 23.74 4.98
CA ASP A 178 -19.94 24.45 6.21
C ASP A 178 -20.04 23.54 7.44
N LEU A 179 -21.10 22.75 7.56
CA LEU A 179 -21.29 21.80 8.65
C LEU A 179 -20.18 20.75 8.73
N VAL A 180 -19.77 20.19 7.58
CA VAL A 180 -18.63 19.28 7.51
C VAL A 180 -17.34 19.95 7.97
N ARG A 181 -17.14 21.19 7.59
CA ARG A 181 -15.94 21.95 7.95
C ARG A 181 -15.85 22.21 9.44
N GLU A 182 -17.00 22.41 10.10
CA GLU A 182 -17.07 22.82 11.50
C GLU A 182 -17.18 21.65 12.48
N ASN A 183 -17.86 20.58 12.10
CA ASN A 183 -18.31 19.57 13.05
C ASN A 183 -17.83 18.14 12.75
N GLU A 184 -17.41 17.84 11.50
CA GLU A 184 -17.09 16.45 11.13
C GLU A 184 -15.59 16.27 10.90
N PHE A 185 -14.92 15.71 11.90
CA PHE A 185 -13.49 15.40 11.84
C PHE A 185 -13.23 13.89 11.67
N GLY A 186 -14.26 13.06 11.76
CA GLY A 186 -14.18 11.61 11.56
C GLY A 186 -13.70 10.83 12.77
N PHE A 187 -13.17 9.66 12.49
CA PHE A 187 -12.71 8.71 13.49
C PHE A 187 -11.24 8.40 13.35
N ALA A 188 -10.62 8.06 14.47
CA ALA A 188 -9.31 7.44 14.56
C ALA A 188 -9.46 5.96 14.93
N ILE A 189 -8.73 5.09 14.25
CA ILE A 189 -8.56 3.67 14.58
C ILE A 189 -7.22 3.57 15.31
N VAL A 190 -7.31 3.45 16.63
CA VAL A 190 -6.15 3.46 17.54
C VAL A 190 -5.86 2.04 17.99
N PRO A 191 -4.64 1.52 17.85
CA PRO A 191 -4.31 0.21 18.39
C PRO A 191 -4.39 0.23 19.92
N ALA A 192 -4.98 -0.80 20.51
CA ALA A 192 -4.94 -1.02 21.94
C ALA A 192 -3.53 -1.41 22.40
N ALA A 193 -3.25 -1.27 23.69
CA ALA A 193 -1.91 -1.49 24.22
C ALA A 193 -1.40 -2.93 24.03
N GLU A 194 -2.30 -3.91 24.02
CA GLU A 194 -2.05 -5.33 23.84
C GLU A 194 -1.96 -5.78 22.38
N SER A 195 -2.21 -4.88 21.44
CA SER A 195 -2.11 -5.19 20.00
C SER A 195 -0.66 -5.57 19.65
N ASP A 196 -0.48 -6.66 18.89
CA ASP A 196 0.82 -7.16 18.43
C ASP A 196 0.78 -7.50 16.93
N ALA A 197 0.01 -6.73 16.19
CA ALA A 197 -0.05 -6.82 14.73
C ALA A 197 -0.52 -5.51 14.12
N ILE A 198 -0.29 -5.36 12.82
CA ILE A 198 -0.77 -4.25 12.01
C ILE A 198 -1.73 -4.79 10.96
N ALA A 199 -2.89 -4.15 10.82
CA ALA A 199 -3.85 -4.42 9.76
C ALA A 199 -3.84 -3.32 8.71
N GLY A 200 -3.90 -3.73 7.45
CA GLY A 200 -4.09 -2.86 6.28
C GLY A 200 -5.52 -2.94 5.80
N PHE A 201 -6.17 -1.79 5.63
CA PHE A 201 -7.56 -1.67 5.22
C PHE A 201 -7.65 -1.05 3.83
N ARG A 202 -8.51 -1.60 2.97
CA ARG A 202 -8.77 -1.00 1.66
C ARG A 202 -9.59 0.27 1.82
N SER A 203 -9.10 1.39 1.28
CA SER A 203 -9.79 2.69 1.35
C SER A 203 -10.80 2.87 0.21
N THR A 204 -10.49 2.35 -1.00
CA THR A 204 -11.31 2.57 -2.18
C THR A 204 -12.53 1.66 -2.16
N PHE A 205 -13.71 2.28 -2.07
CA PHE A 205 -14.98 1.58 -2.22
C PHE A 205 -15.26 1.35 -3.70
N THR A 206 -15.58 0.11 -4.05
CA THR A 206 -16.04 -0.27 -5.39
C THR A 206 -17.25 -1.18 -5.28
N GLN A 207 -18.24 -0.94 -6.14
CA GLN A 207 -19.37 -1.81 -6.34
C GLN A 207 -19.22 -2.47 -7.72
N THR A 208 -19.27 -3.78 -7.76
CA THR A 208 -19.22 -4.55 -9.01
C THR A 208 -20.52 -5.32 -9.15
N ASP A 209 -21.31 -4.96 -10.15
CA ASP A 209 -22.55 -5.66 -10.48
C ASP A 209 -22.24 -6.72 -11.53
N SER A 210 -22.40 -7.98 -11.18
CA SER A 210 -22.46 -9.11 -12.14
C SER A 210 -23.91 -9.53 -12.33
N LEU A 211 -24.17 -10.36 -13.35
CA LEU A 211 -25.53 -10.77 -13.72
C LEU A 211 -26.32 -11.42 -12.55
N ASP A 212 -25.64 -11.90 -11.53
CA ASP A 212 -26.28 -12.64 -10.43
C ASP A 212 -25.89 -12.16 -9.03
N VAL A 213 -24.85 -11.30 -8.89
CA VAL A 213 -24.32 -10.88 -7.57
C VAL A 213 -23.77 -9.46 -7.64
N THR A 214 -24.18 -8.64 -6.67
CA THR A 214 -23.53 -7.35 -6.41
C THR A 214 -22.46 -7.54 -5.35
N GLU A 215 -21.21 -7.32 -5.71
CA GLU A 215 -20.08 -7.42 -4.80
C GLU A 215 -19.62 -6.02 -4.38
N PHE A 216 -19.45 -5.85 -3.09
CA PHE A 216 -18.93 -4.62 -2.50
C PHE A 216 -17.55 -4.86 -1.94
N SER A 217 -16.59 -4.00 -2.26
CA SER A 217 -15.26 -4.03 -1.68
C SER A 217 -14.82 -2.65 -1.23
N GLY A 218 -13.91 -2.61 -0.26
CA GLY A 218 -13.42 -1.38 0.34
C GLY A 218 -14.16 -0.98 1.62
N SER A 219 -13.48 -0.22 2.46
CA SER A 219 -14.04 0.27 3.71
C SER A 219 -15.06 1.37 3.44
N ARG A 220 -16.15 1.36 4.20
CA ARG A 220 -17.32 2.20 3.95
C ARG A 220 -18.21 2.29 5.18
N PHE A 221 -19.13 3.23 5.18
CA PHE A 221 -20.26 3.24 6.11
C PHE A 221 -21.44 2.53 5.44
N TYR A 222 -22.13 1.72 6.20
CA TYR A 222 -23.35 1.03 5.83
C TYR A 222 -24.50 1.62 6.63
N VAL A 223 -25.52 2.05 5.93
CA VAL A 223 -26.76 2.60 6.50
C VAL A 223 -27.86 1.57 6.34
N LYS A 224 -28.57 1.31 7.39
CA LYS A 224 -29.77 0.48 7.42
C LYS A 224 -30.91 1.28 8.00
N ASN A 225 -31.83 1.70 7.16
CA ASN A 225 -33.07 2.35 7.57
C ASN A 225 -34.07 1.30 8.10
N PRO A 226 -35.02 1.68 8.97
CA PRO A 226 -36.10 0.81 9.37
C PRO A 226 -36.91 0.34 8.16
N GLU A 227 -37.39 -0.88 8.21
CA GLU A 227 -38.34 -1.35 7.17
C GLU A 227 -39.62 -0.50 7.27
N PRO A 228 -40.20 -0.05 6.12
CA PRO A 228 -41.49 0.63 6.16
C PRO A 228 -42.48 -0.21 6.93
N GLU A 229 -43.19 0.39 7.88
CA GLU A 229 -44.27 -0.30 8.57
C GLU A 229 -45.26 -0.77 7.46
N ASP A 230 -45.45 -2.07 7.38
CA ASP A 230 -46.46 -2.66 6.48
C ASP A 230 -47.81 -2.18 7.05
N ASP A 231 -48.23 -0.98 6.67
CA ASP A 231 -49.57 -0.50 6.92
C ASP A 231 -50.48 -1.51 6.26
N GLY A 232 -50.85 -2.51 7.07
CA GLY A 232 -51.78 -3.58 6.67
C GLY A 232 -53.04 -2.96 6.10
N GLY A 233 -52.92 -2.44 4.90
CA GLY A 233 -54.01 -1.91 4.12
C GLY A 233 -55.00 -3.04 3.98
N ASP A 234 -56.01 -2.99 4.82
CA ASP A 234 -57.26 -3.70 4.71
C ASP A 234 -57.72 -3.49 3.28
N ASN A 235 -57.32 -4.43 2.39
CA ASN A 235 -57.84 -4.51 1.01
C ASN A 235 -59.32 -4.75 1.13
N GLY A 236 -60.08 -3.69 1.43
CA GLY A 236 -61.50 -3.65 1.26
C GLY A 236 -61.79 -3.96 -0.20
N ASP A 237 -62.42 -5.14 -0.41
CA ASP A 237 -63.09 -5.51 -1.62
C ASP A 237 -63.98 -4.35 -2.10
N GLY A 238 -63.47 -3.52 -2.97
CA GLY A 238 -64.17 -2.47 -3.70
C GLY A 238 -64.09 -2.76 -5.17
N ASP A 239 -65.08 -3.52 -5.66
CA ASP A 239 -65.43 -3.64 -7.05
C ASP A 239 -65.60 -2.26 -7.73
N ASP A 240 -65.17 -2.21 -8.99
CA ASP A 240 -65.64 -1.33 -10.08
C ASP A 240 -65.27 0.17 -10.01
N ASP A 241 -64.46 0.65 -10.92
CA ASP A 241 -64.95 1.26 -12.15
C ASP A 241 -63.81 1.90 -12.96
N ASP A 242 -64.01 1.85 -14.26
CA ASP A 242 -63.25 2.45 -15.34
C ASP A 242 -62.81 3.88 -15.10
N GLY A 243 -61.54 4.19 -15.40
CA GLY A 243 -61.34 5.56 -15.86
C GLY A 243 -60.02 6.20 -15.53
N ASP A 244 -59.31 6.38 -16.59
CA ASP A 244 -58.48 7.54 -16.88
C ASP A 244 -57.00 7.48 -16.51
N ASN A 245 -56.22 7.53 -17.57
CA ASN A 245 -54.81 7.78 -17.62
C ASN A 245 -54.47 9.05 -16.84
N GLY A 246 -54.01 8.87 -15.64
CA GLY A 246 -53.25 9.89 -14.92
C GLY A 246 -51.76 9.53 -15.03
N ASP A 247 -51.05 10.24 -15.92
CA ASP A 247 -49.59 10.33 -15.85
C ASP A 247 -49.23 10.97 -14.51
N GLY A 248 -49.28 10.19 -13.47
CA GLY A 248 -48.80 10.56 -12.16
C GLY A 248 -47.30 10.29 -12.07
N ASP A 249 -46.49 11.20 -12.65
CA ASP A 249 -45.07 11.36 -12.33
C ASP A 249 -44.95 11.84 -10.88
N GLY A 250 -45.19 10.96 -9.97
CA GLY A 250 -45.08 11.17 -8.55
C GLY A 250 -44.54 9.91 -7.90
N ASP A 251 -43.46 9.36 -8.42
CA ASP A 251 -42.60 8.52 -7.62
C ASP A 251 -41.98 9.47 -6.58
N GLU A 252 -42.68 9.69 -5.46
CA GLU A 252 -42.03 10.15 -4.25
C GLU A 252 -41.00 9.09 -3.97
N ASP A 253 -39.71 9.47 -4.17
CA ASP A 253 -38.55 8.60 -3.94
C ASP A 253 -38.66 8.02 -2.51
N GLU A 254 -39.16 6.80 -2.37
CA GLU A 254 -39.20 6.12 -1.09
C GLU A 254 -37.77 5.92 -0.61
N PRO A 255 -37.45 6.23 0.66
CA PRO A 255 -36.11 6.04 1.19
C PRO A 255 -35.66 4.60 1.01
N ARG A 256 -34.42 4.43 0.55
CA ARG A 256 -33.83 3.09 0.44
C ARG A 256 -33.64 2.51 1.85
N THR A 257 -34.01 1.25 2.02
CA THR A 257 -33.83 0.54 3.29
C THR A 257 -32.37 0.32 3.62
N GLU A 258 -31.51 0.16 2.60
CA GLU A 258 -30.08 -0.08 2.78
C GLU A 258 -29.26 0.63 1.70
N PHE A 259 -28.17 1.30 2.10
CA PHE A 259 -27.21 1.90 1.19
C PHE A 259 -25.84 2.09 1.83
N PHE A 260 -24.85 2.46 1.00
CA PHE A 260 -23.49 2.68 1.46
C PHE A 260 -23.05 4.13 1.26
N VAL A 261 -22.27 4.61 2.24
CA VAL A 261 -21.59 5.91 2.17
C VAL A 261 -20.10 5.65 2.11
N PRO A 262 -19.41 6.05 1.03
CA PRO A 262 -17.98 5.84 0.90
C PRO A 262 -17.19 6.67 1.92
N LEU A 263 -15.94 6.31 2.15
CA LEU A 263 -15.00 7.18 2.87
C LEU A 263 -14.67 8.40 2.01
N ARG A 264 -14.74 9.60 2.59
CA ARG A 264 -14.30 10.84 1.93
C ARG A 264 -12.81 11.03 2.04
N GLY A 265 -12.26 10.65 3.17
CA GLY A 265 -10.84 10.81 3.46
C GLY A 265 -10.30 9.72 4.34
N THR A 266 -9.09 9.30 4.02
CA THR A 266 -8.30 8.38 4.83
C THR A 266 -6.90 8.94 5.01
N GLY A 267 -6.25 8.56 6.10
CA GLY A 267 -4.84 8.85 6.36
C GLY A 267 -4.35 7.93 7.47
N PHE A 268 -3.04 7.78 7.59
CA PHE A 268 -2.43 7.11 8.74
C PHE A 268 -1.09 7.75 9.07
N ASN A 269 -0.74 7.73 10.34
CA ASN A 269 0.62 8.01 10.77
C ASN A 269 1.39 6.72 10.96
N LEU A 270 2.71 6.83 11.05
CA LEU A 270 3.57 5.72 11.40
C LEU A 270 4.75 6.25 12.19
N SER A 271 4.96 5.70 13.37
CA SER A 271 6.17 5.92 14.15
C SER A 271 6.93 4.61 14.32
N ILE A 272 8.26 4.72 14.29
CA ILE A 272 9.18 3.64 14.58
C ILE A 272 9.80 3.95 15.95
N GLY A 273 9.51 3.09 16.94
CA GLY A 273 10.03 3.22 18.29
C GLY A 273 11.41 2.59 18.46
N GLU A 274 11.90 2.67 19.68
CA GLU A 274 13.15 2.02 20.06
C GLU A 274 12.98 0.49 20.19
N GLY A 275 14.06 -0.25 20.20
CA GLY A 275 14.09 -1.69 20.52
C GLY A 275 14.45 -2.60 19.36
N GLY A 276 14.39 -2.13 18.13
CA GLY A 276 14.84 -2.87 16.95
C GLY A 276 16.36 -3.01 16.92
N SER A 277 16.82 -4.11 16.33
CA SER A 277 18.25 -4.36 16.11
C SER A 277 18.44 -4.90 14.70
N ILE A 278 18.85 -4.04 13.79
CA ILE A 278 19.18 -4.47 12.42
C ILE A 278 20.34 -5.45 12.50
N PRO A 279 20.20 -6.67 11.94
CA PRO A 279 21.27 -7.65 11.92
C PRO A 279 22.49 -7.13 11.16
N GLU A 280 23.67 -7.57 11.58
CA GLU A 280 24.92 -7.29 10.87
C GLU A 280 24.81 -7.76 9.42
N GLY A 281 25.12 -6.89 8.47
CA GLY A 281 25.01 -7.17 7.04
C GLY A 281 23.61 -7.08 6.46
N ALA A 282 22.61 -6.63 7.20
CA ALA A 282 21.27 -6.33 6.69
C ALA A 282 21.06 -4.84 6.43
N LEU A 283 20.24 -4.52 5.45
CA LEU A 283 19.80 -3.17 5.11
C LEU A 283 18.28 -3.09 5.28
N PRO A 284 17.77 -2.25 6.18
CA PRO A 284 16.34 -2.06 6.38
C PRO A 284 15.75 -1.16 5.28
N LEU A 285 14.54 -1.53 4.83
CA LEU A 285 13.74 -0.73 3.90
C LEU A 285 12.29 -0.70 4.36
N MET A 286 11.62 0.42 4.05
CA MET A 286 10.19 0.56 4.27
C MET A 286 9.54 1.37 3.14
N ASN A 287 8.42 0.88 2.61
CA ASN A 287 7.72 1.54 1.51
C ASN A 287 7.10 2.89 1.91
N THR A 288 6.97 3.18 3.19
CA THR A 288 6.55 4.47 3.73
C THR A 288 7.68 5.49 3.79
N PHE A 289 8.81 5.18 3.18
CA PHE A 289 10.00 6.04 3.05
C PHE A 289 10.68 6.46 4.36
N GLN A 290 10.28 5.93 5.50
CA GLN A 290 10.98 6.18 6.76
C GLN A 290 12.33 5.45 6.84
N GLN A 291 12.53 4.44 5.98
CA GLN A 291 13.81 3.78 5.76
C GLN A 291 13.95 3.51 4.27
N VAL A 292 14.77 4.32 3.60
CA VAL A 292 15.04 4.26 2.16
C VAL A 292 16.52 4.03 1.98
N LEU A 293 16.90 3.12 1.10
CA LEU A 293 18.31 3.01 0.71
C LEU A 293 18.63 4.12 -0.30
N ARG A 294 19.65 4.88 0.01
CA ARG A 294 20.33 5.74 -0.94
C ARG A 294 21.59 5.00 -1.42
N LEU A 295 21.63 4.71 -2.67
CA LEU A 295 22.70 3.98 -3.33
C LEU A 295 23.45 4.92 -4.25
N ASP A 296 24.74 5.13 -4.05
CA ASP A 296 25.62 5.69 -5.07
C ASP A 296 26.30 4.55 -5.84
N THR A 297 26.12 4.53 -7.13
CA THR A 297 26.73 3.49 -7.98
C THR A 297 28.20 3.75 -8.30
N GLY A 298 28.70 4.96 -8.01
CA GLY A 298 30.08 5.36 -8.34
C GLY A 298 30.39 5.37 -9.85
N LEU A 299 29.36 5.41 -10.69
CA LEU A 299 29.53 5.34 -12.16
C LEU A 299 30.19 6.57 -12.75
N ASP A 300 30.16 7.71 -12.07
CA ASP A 300 30.84 8.95 -12.45
C ASP A 300 32.35 8.89 -12.24
N ASP A 301 32.82 8.05 -11.31
CA ASP A 301 34.25 7.82 -11.04
C ASP A 301 34.86 6.81 -12.02
N GLU A 302 34.04 6.06 -12.78
CA GLU A 302 34.49 5.06 -13.74
C GLU A 302 34.89 5.69 -15.08
N ASP A 303 36.07 5.40 -15.56
CA ASP A 303 36.55 5.82 -16.90
C ASP A 303 35.99 4.90 -17.99
N PHE A 304 34.88 5.30 -18.59
CA PHE A 304 34.27 4.61 -19.72
C PHE A 304 34.70 5.16 -21.11
N THR A 305 35.60 6.13 -21.17
CA THR A 305 35.84 6.98 -22.34
C THR A 305 36.25 6.21 -23.61
N GLU A 306 36.79 5.03 -23.50
CA GLU A 306 37.22 4.23 -24.65
C GLU A 306 36.52 2.86 -24.72
N GLN A 307 35.52 2.62 -23.92
CA GLN A 307 34.86 1.31 -23.77
C GLN A 307 33.39 1.39 -24.15
N ILE A 308 32.87 0.34 -24.72
CA ILE A 308 31.43 0.19 -24.98
C ILE A 308 30.85 -0.73 -23.90
N VAL A 309 29.93 -0.21 -23.13
CA VAL A 309 29.15 -1.03 -22.16
C VAL A 309 28.09 -1.78 -22.95
N SER A 310 28.19 -3.10 -23.01
CA SER A 310 27.18 -3.94 -23.67
C SER A 310 26.06 -4.41 -22.71
N ARG A 311 26.37 -4.45 -21.43
CA ARG A 311 25.37 -4.78 -20.36
C ARG A 311 25.88 -4.24 -19.04
N ALA A 312 24.93 -3.67 -18.28
CA ALA A 312 25.11 -3.33 -16.87
C ALA A 312 23.92 -3.84 -16.07
N GLU A 313 24.17 -4.61 -15.02
CA GLU A 313 23.15 -5.23 -14.21
C GLU A 313 23.45 -5.00 -12.74
N LEU A 314 22.50 -4.40 -12.02
CA LEU A 314 22.56 -4.19 -10.59
C LEU A 314 21.75 -5.30 -9.91
N ILE A 315 22.36 -5.95 -8.89
CA ILE A 315 21.79 -7.11 -8.21
C ILE A 315 21.74 -6.85 -6.72
N PHE A 316 20.56 -7.03 -6.13
CA PHE A 316 20.32 -7.07 -4.69
C PHE A 316 19.79 -8.45 -4.31
N TYR A 317 20.11 -8.87 -3.12
CA TYR A 317 19.62 -10.13 -2.56
C TYR A 317 18.73 -9.85 -1.35
N ASP A 318 17.76 -10.73 -1.16
CA ASP A 318 17.00 -10.74 0.07
C ASP A 318 17.92 -11.13 1.25
N PHE A 319 17.64 -10.60 2.43
CA PHE A 319 18.38 -10.99 3.62
C PHE A 319 17.79 -12.28 4.19
N ASP A 320 18.66 -13.24 4.54
CA ASP A 320 18.22 -14.49 5.17
C ASP A 320 17.70 -14.21 6.58
N GLU A 321 16.38 -14.16 6.71
CA GLU A 321 15.73 -13.96 8.00
C GLU A 321 15.91 -15.20 8.90
N THR A 322 16.26 -14.94 10.14
CA THR A 322 16.40 -15.97 11.17
C THR A 322 15.29 -15.82 12.21
N GLU A 323 15.12 -16.82 13.08
CA GLU A 323 14.20 -16.74 14.22
C GLU A 323 14.46 -15.53 15.14
N GLN A 324 15.65 -14.94 15.08
CA GLN A 324 15.98 -13.74 15.86
C GLN A 324 15.42 -12.46 15.24
N THR A 325 15.28 -12.43 13.90
CA THR A 325 14.73 -11.30 13.15
C THR A 325 13.26 -11.44 12.85
N LEU A 326 12.76 -12.67 12.80
CA LEU A 326 11.36 -13.00 12.55
C LEU A 326 10.99 -14.23 13.40
N PRO A 327 10.49 -14.05 14.62
CA PRO A 327 10.12 -15.14 15.50
C PRO A 327 9.07 -16.09 14.87
N PRO A 328 9.01 -17.37 15.29
CA PRO A 328 7.96 -18.28 14.84
C PRO A 328 6.56 -17.71 15.04
N GLY A 329 5.69 -17.84 14.05
CA GLY A 329 4.35 -17.27 14.06
C GLY A 329 4.26 -15.81 13.64
N HIS A 330 5.40 -15.11 13.50
CA HIS A 330 5.44 -13.75 13.00
C HIS A 330 5.74 -13.72 11.50
N ARG A 331 5.21 -12.72 10.80
CA ARG A 331 5.53 -12.48 9.39
C ARG A 331 5.55 -11.01 9.07
N ARG A 332 6.29 -10.65 8.03
CA ARG A 332 6.23 -9.37 7.34
C ARG A 332 5.46 -9.50 6.04
N PRO A 333 4.86 -8.42 5.53
CA PRO A 333 4.23 -8.42 4.21
C PRO A 333 5.23 -8.86 3.13
N ALA A 334 4.77 -9.65 2.17
CA ALA A 334 5.59 -10.01 1.03
C ALA A 334 5.90 -8.77 0.16
N SER A 335 7.13 -8.69 -0.33
CA SER A 335 7.52 -7.72 -1.34
C SER A 335 8.02 -8.44 -2.57
N GLU A 336 7.28 -8.31 -3.69
CA GLU A 336 7.60 -8.98 -4.94
C GLU A 336 8.54 -8.16 -5.82
N GLN A 337 8.82 -6.90 -5.46
CA GLN A 337 9.63 -5.99 -6.27
C GLN A 337 10.41 -5.00 -5.41
N LEU A 338 11.45 -4.43 -6.00
CA LEU A 338 12.10 -3.21 -5.52
C LEU A 338 11.77 -2.07 -6.47
N LEU A 339 11.69 -0.86 -5.95
CA LEU A 339 11.45 0.35 -6.73
C LEU A 339 12.66 1.26 -6.62
N PHE A 340 13.16 1.68 -7.76
CA PHE A 340 14.32 2.56 -7.88
C PHE A 340 13.86 3.92 -8.37
N TYR A 341 14.24 4.97 -7.66
CA TYR A 341 13.94 6.36 -7.97
C TYR A 341 15.23 7.15 -8.11
N THR A 342 15.21 8.18 -8.97
CA THR A 342 16.19 9.26 -8.94
C THR A 342 15.55 10.50 -8.35
N LEU A 343 16.33 11.29 -7.60
CA LEU A 343 15.91 12.60 -7.14
C LEU A 343 16.62 13.66 -7.98
N ASP A 344 15.86 14.65 -8.45
CA ASP A 344 16.43 15.87 -8.99
C ASP A 344 17.00 16.69 -7.83
N GLU A 345 18.23 17.22 -7.98
CA GLU A 345 18.86 18.06 -6.95
C GLU A 345 18.03 19.28 -6.55
N THR A 346 17.16 19.77 -7.44
CA THR A 346 16.27 20.91 -7.22
C THR A 346 15.02 20.55 -6.42
N GLU A 347 14.70 19.27 -6.32
CA GLU A 347 13.44 18.74 -5.82
C GLU A 347 13.66 17.82 -4.62
N ARG A 348 14.53 18.17 -3.69
CA ARG A 348 14.83 17.39 -2.47
C ARG A 348 13.64 17.20 -1.53
N GLU A 349 12.48 17.79 -1.86
CA GLU A 349 11.28 17.60 -1.08
C GLU A 349 10.52 16.37 -1.59
N PHE A 350 9.99 15.63 -0.68
CA PHE A 350 9.26 14.37 -0.78
C PHE A 350 8.21 14.31 -1.94
N GLU A 351 7.65 15.45 -2.37
CA GLU A 351 6.64 15.52 -3.43
C GLU A 351 7.12 14.98 -4.80
N VAL A 352 8.39 14.64 -4.95
CA VAL A 352 9.05 14.42 -6.22
C VAL A 352 9.31 12.96 -6.55
N ILE A 353 9.23 12.04 -5.59
CA ILE A 353 9.33 10.62 -5.88
C ILE A 353 8.03 10.15 -6.54
N LYS A 354 7.81 10.52 -7.81
CA LYS A 354 6.54 10.28 -8.50
C LYS A 354 6.50 8.96 -9.26
N THR A 355 7.62 8.57 -9.87
CA THR A 355 7.65 7.39 -10.74
C THR A 355 8.98 6.67 -10.59
N PRO A 356 8.97 5.39 -10.26
CA PRO A 356 10.20 4.61 -10.26
C PRO A 356 10.73 4.50 -11.69
N ILE A 357 12.06 4.54 -11.84
CA ILE A 357 12.74 4.35 -13.12
C ILE A 357 12.98 2.88 -13.41
N PHE A 358 13.11 2.06 -12.37
CA PHE A 358 13.21 0.61 -12.48
C PHE A 358 12.35 -0.07 -11.42
N GLU A 359 11.76 -1.21 -11.79
CA GLU A 359 10.88 -2.03 -10.95
C GLU A 359 11.25 -3.52 -11.10
N PRO A 360 12.46 -3.95 -10.66
CA PRO A 360 12.83 -5.37 -10.72
C PRO A 360 11.94 -6.21 -9.81
N THR A 361 11.49 -7.35 -10.33
CA THR A 361 10.74 -8.34 -9.55
C THR A 361 11.67 -9.32 -8.84
N PHE A 362 11.20 -9.87 -7.74
CA PHE A 362 11.91 -10.89 -6.99
C PHE A 362 12.03 -12.18 -7.80
N ARG A 363 13.19 -12.78 -7.75
CA ARG A 363 13.51 -14.08 -8.38
C ARG A 363 13.72 -15.12 -7.29
N GLU A 364 12.81 -16.07 -7.21
CA GLU A 364 12.87 -17.13 -6.20
C GLU A 364 14.07 -18.06 -6.35
N GLU A 365 14.57 -18.24 -7.61
CA GLU A 365 15.65 -19.20 -7.90
C GLU A 365 16.96 -18.85 -7.21
N ASP A 366 17.26 -17.55 -7.05
CA ASP A 366 18.50 -17.06 -6.44
C ASP A 366 18.25 -16.00 -5.36
N GLU A 367 16.99 -15.84 -4.96
CA GLU A 367 16.53 -14.91 -3.92
C GLU A 367 17.05 -13.48 -4.14
N SER A 368 16.96 -13.03 -5.41
CA SER A 368 17.54 -11.76 -5.85
C SER A 368 16.57 -10.88 -6.61
N TYR A 369 16.89 -9.59 -6.63
CA TYR A 369 16.30 -8.58 -7.50
C TYR A 369 17.37 -8.15 -8.50
N ARG A 370 17.07 -8.26 -9.80
CA ARG A 370 18.04 -7.91 -10.86
C ARG A 370 17.46 -6.85 -11.76
N VAL A 371 18.18 -5.76 -11.91
CA VAL A 371 17.79 -4.67 -12.78
C VAL A 371 18.85 -4.41 -13.85
N ASN A 372 18.40 -4.37 -15.11
CA ASN A 372 19.25 -3.98 -16.22
C ASN A 372 19.30 -2.44 -16.29
N ILE A 373 20.45 -1.87 -15.97
CA ILE A 373 20.69 -0.42 -15.99
C ILE A 373 21.58 0.01 -17.17
N THR A 374 21.71 -0.81 -18.21
CA THR A 374 22.61 -0.55 -19.36
C THR A 374 22.35 0.82 -19.98
N ASN A 375 21.07 1.14 -20.29
CA ASN A 375 20.73 2.43 -20.88
C ASN A 375 21.06 3.60 -19.95
N PHE A 376 20.90 3.42 -18.63
CA PHE A 376 21.27 4.43 -17.65
C PHE A 376 22.78 4.70 -17.69
N VAL A 377 23.59 3.65 -17.67
CA VAL A 377 25.05 3.74 -17.78
C VAL A 377 25.46 4.44 -19.08
N GLU A 378 24.81 4.12 -20.21
CA GLU A 378 25.05 4.81 -21.49
C GLU A 378 24.73 6.31 -21.41
N GLN A 379 23.66 6.70 -20.72
CA GLN A 379 23.32 8.12 -20.54
C GLN A 379 24.35 8.85 -19.66
N VAL A 380 24.85 8.21 -18.60
CA VAL A 380 25.95 8.74 -17.77
C VAL A 380 27.21 8.92 -18.65
N GLN A 381 27.60 7.92 -19.46
CA GLN A 381 28.73 8.01 -20.37
C GLN A 381 28.62 9.17 -21.40
N LEU A 382 27.40 9.43 -21.88
CA LEU A 382 27.13 10.50 -22.83
C LEU A 382 27.05 11.88 -22.18
N GLY A 383 27.08 11.95 -20.82
CA GLY A 383 26.90 13.17 -20.07
C GLY A 383 25.47 13.71 -20.09
N ASN A 384 24.49 12.88 -20.46
CA ASN A 384 23.07 13.22 -20.47
C ASN A 384 22.42 12.99 -19.10
N GLU A 385 23.01 12.11 -18.29
CA GLU A 385 22.62 11.84 -16.91
C GLU A 385 23.76 12.24 -15.99
N THR A 386 23.46 13.02 -14.98
CA THR A 386 24.44 13.53 -14.00
C THR A 386 24.28 12.93 -12.63
N THR A 387 23.15 12.25 -12.39
CA THR A 387 22.87 11.58 -11.12
C THR A 387 23.27 10.12 -11.21
N THR A 388 24.10 9.68 -10.30
CA THR A 388 24.50 8.26 -10.14
C THR A 388 23.85 7.62 -8.92
N GLU A 389 23.03 8.40 -8.21
CA GLU A 389 22.35 8.01 -6.99
C GLU A 389 20.95 7.45 -7.27
N PHE A 390 20.61 6.36 -6.59
CA PHE A 390 19.28 5.78 -6.56
C PHE A 390 18.70 5.76 -5.15
N PHE A 391 17.39 5.98 -5.06
CA PHE A 391 16.61 5.75 -3.85
C PHE A 391 15.77 4.51 -4.02
N ILE A 392 15.88 3.54 -3.11
CA ILE A 392 15.31 2.21 -3.26
C ILE A 392 14.31 1.94 -2.13
N THR A 393 13.12 1.49 -2.50
CA THR A 393 12.06 1.08 -1.56
C THR A 393 11.54 -0.32 -1.92
N PRO A 394 10.97 -1.06 -0.95
CA PRO A 394 10.50 -2.44 -1.19
C PRO A 394 9.19 -2.51 -1.98
N ALA A 395 8.44 -1.42 -2.06
CA ALA A 395 7.17 -1.34 -2.78
C ALA A 395 6.72 0.12 -2.93
N ARG A 396 5.67 0.35 -3.72
CA ARG A 396 5.00 1.65 -3.78
C ARG A 396 4.33 1.95 -2.44
N ASN A 397 4.35 3.21 -2.03
CA ASN A 397 3.52 3.64 -0.92
C ASN A 397 2.06 3.66 -1.37
N ASN A 398 1.36 2.59 -1.10
CA ASN A 398 -0.06 2.42 -1.39
C ASN A 398 -0.94 2.50 -0.15
N GLY A 399 -0.32 2.72 1.04
CA GLY A 399 -1.00 2.78 2.33
C GLY A 399 -0.86 1.52 3.20
N LEU A 400 -0.26 0.45 2.66
CA LEU A 400 0.22 -0.68 3.46
C LEU A 400 1.62 -0.36 4.00
N ILE A 401 1.95 -0.89 5.17
CA ILE A 401 3.28 -0.78 5.76
C ILE A 401 4.04 -2.06 5.41
N ILE A 402 5.12 -1.93 4.64
CA ILE A 402 5.92 -3.06 4.14
C ILE A 402 7.38 -2.87 4.56
N PRO A 403 7.76 -3.38 5.74
CA PRO A 403 9.15 -3.45 6.15
C PRO A 403 9.86 -4.63 5.46
N ARG A 404 11.12 -4.44 5.02
CA ARG A 404 11.94 -5.46 4.37
C ARG A 404 13.40 -5.34 4.80
N LEU A 405 14.09 -6.48 4.82
CA LEU A 405 15.54 -6.54 4.98
C LEU A 405 16.19 -7.04 3.69
N LEU A 406 17.18 -6.30 3.18
CA LEU A 406 18.04 -6.76 2.10
C LEU A 406 19.44 -7.10 2.63
N ALA A 407 20.14 -7.93 1.91
CA ALA A 407 21.55 -8.20 2.17
C ALA A 407 22.38 -6.96 1.83
N GLY A 408 23.19 -6.51 2.77
CA GLY A 408 24.04 -5.34 2.66
C GLY A 408 25.46 -5.65 2.17
N PRO A 409 26.35 -4.64 2.11
CA PRO A 409 27.72 -4.79 1.63
C PRO A 409 28.53 -5.86 2.37
N GLU A 410 28.23 -6.12 3.64
CA GLU A 410 28.95 -7.08 4.47
C GLU A 410 28.39 -8.51 4.39
N ALA A 411 27.36 -8.74 3.59
CA ALA A 411 26.70 -10.06 3.47
C ALA A 411 27.50 -11.08 2.63
N GLY A 412 28.75 -10.81 2.30
CA GLY A 412 29.64 -11.74 1.60
C GLY A 412 29.19 -12.06 0.18
N ALA A 413 28.82 -13.31 -0.12
CA ALA A 413 28.39 -13.73 -1.45
C ALA A 413 27.08 -13.05 -1.91
N ARG A 414 26.25 -12.62 -0.97
CA ARG A 414 24.97 -11.94 -1.19
C ARG A 414 25.05 -10.41 -1.12
N SER A 415 26.27 -9.86 -1.03
CA SER A 415 26.44 -8.40 -1.09
C SER A 415 25.88 -7.83 -2.38
N PRO A 416 25.31 -6.62 -2.36
CA PRO A 416 24.89 -5.91 -3.56
C PRO A 416 26.04 -5.75 -4.54
N LYS A 417 25.78 -5.91 -5.83
CA LYS A 417 26.84 -5.83 -6.85
C LYS A 417 26.32 -5.26 -8.15
N LEU A 418 27.21 -4.57 -8.85
CA LEU A 418 27.05 -4.09 -10.21
C LEU A 418 27.93 -4.92 -11.13
N ILE A 419 27.32 -5.61 -12.08
CA ILE A 419 28.01 -6.38 -13.10
C ILE A 419 28.02 -5.58 -14.40
N ILE A 420 29.22 -5.25 -14.92
CA ILE A 420 29.37 -4.51 -16.15
C ILE A 420 30.09 -5.39 -17.17
N THR A 421 29.48 -5.61 -18.34
CA THR A 421 30.09 -6.25 -19.48
C THR A 421 30.52 -5.20 -20.47
N ARG A 422 31.80 -5.16 -20.76
CA ARG A 422 32.45 -4.17 -21.66
C ARG A 422 32.97 -4.82 -22.92
N ILE A 423 32.90 -4.11 -24.03
CA ILE A 423 33.52 -4.45 -25.28
C ILE A 423 34.75 -3.54 -25.46
N ASN A 424 35.92 -4.13 -25.45
CA ASN A 424 37.15 -3.41 -25.76
C ASN A 424 37.37 -3.48 -27.26
N PRO A 425 37.22 -2.40 -28.05
CA PRO A 425 37.62 -2.43 -29.45
C PRO A 425 39.10 -2.66 -29.50
N GLU A 426 39.56 -3.66 -30.28
CA GLU A 426 41.00 -3.84 -30.51
C GLU A 426 41.54 -2.53 -31.09
N ALA A 427 42.60 -2.00 -30.47
CA ALA A 427 43.39 -0.92 -31.05
C ALA A 427 44.03 -1.44 -32.34
N ASN A 428 43.50 -1.01 -33.48
CA ASN A 428 44.09 -1.28 -34.78
C ASN A 428 45.42 -0.54 -34.96
#